data_58bb99de88d00d7aabce22b4eb865cf4
#
_entry.id   58bb99de88d00d7aabce22b4eb865cf4
#
_cell.length_a   1.000
_cell.length_b   1.000
_cell.length_c   1.000
_cell.angle_alpha   90.00
_cell.angle_beta   90.00
_cell.angle_gamma   90.00
#
_symmetry.space_group_name_H-M   'P 1'
#
loop_
_entity.id
_entity.type
_entity.pdbx_description
1 polymer ?
#
loop_
_entity_poly.entity_id
_entity_poly.type
_entity_poly.pdbx_seq_one_letter_code
_entity_poly.pdbx_strand_id
1 'polypeptide(L)'
;QLALSNGTPAELWSEALRTTTAEPVLTITDGHLFGTPAVTRNSFGNGTAWYLGTSLGKETLLEVLTDAARSAGIPASGTRGVETIERVSGDRTYLFLINHTTQDHKHRVTGTELVTGTDVADVVVVPAGSVRVVRTIPTGKEAN
;
A
#
# COMPACT_ATOMS: atom_id res chain seq x y z
N GLN A 1 -20.12 16.06 -12.30
CA GLN A 1 -19.02 15.42 -11.59
C GLN A 1 -18.54 16.40 -10.53
N LEU A 2 -18.45 15.97 -9.28
CA LEU A 2 -18.01 16.82 -8.15
C LEU A 2 -16.49 16.84 -8.08
N ALA A 3 -15.92 17.97 -7.63
CA ALA A 3 -14.48 18.09 -7.42
C ALA A 3 -14.11 17.88 -5.96
N LEU A 4 -12.92 17.32 -5.73
CA LEU A 4 -12.34 17.11 -4.40
C LEU A 4 -11.27 18.15 -4.08
N SER A 5 -10.97 18.33 -2.80
CA SER A 5 -9.99 19.32 -2.31
C SER A 5 -8.56 19.12 -2.79
N ASN A 6 -8.21 17.94 -3.30
CA ASN A 6 -6.94 17.66 -3.96
C ASN A 6 -6.95 17.91 -5.48
N GLY A 7 -8.05 18.47 -6.01
CA GLY A 7 -8.23 18.77 -7.44
C GLY A 7 -8.65 17.58 -8.31
N THR A 8 -8.86 16.39 -7.74
CA THR A 8 -9.35 15.23 -8.49
C THR A 8 -10.88 15.17 -8.48
N PRO A 9 -11.52 14.46 -9.44
CA PRO A 9 -12.96 14.30 -9.44
C PRO A 9 -13.43 13.25 -8.43
N ALA A 10 -14.63 13.47 -7.86
CA ALA A 10 -15.45 12.42 -7.30
C ALA A 10 -16.15 11.68 -8.45
N GLU A 11 -16.05 10.35 -8.46
CA GLU A 11 -16.60 9.53 -9.55
C GLU A 11 -17.96 8.93 -9.11
N LEU A 12 -18.59 8.21 -9.97
CA LEU A 12 -19.80 7.37 -9.86
C LEU A 12 -20.86 7.82 -8.83
N TRP A 13 -20.52 7.96 -7.55
CA TRP A 13 -21.43 8.26 -6.45
C TRP A 13 -20.75 9.13 -5.38
N SER A 14 -21.54 9.85 -4.59
CA SER A 14 -21.09 10.62 -3.43
C SER A 14 -22.19 10.70 -2.37
N GLU A 15 -21.81 10.70 -1.11
CA GLU A 15 -22.71 10.78 0.05
C GLU A 15 -22.57 12.12 0.76
N ALA A 16 -23.68 12.60 1.35
CA ALA A 16 -23.67 13.75 2.23
C ALA A 16 -23.24 13.35 3.64
N LEU A 17 -21.91 13.28 3.87
CA LEU A 17 -21.36 12.89 5.16
C LEU A 17 -21.48 14.00 6.21
N ARG A 18 -21.74 13.59 7.46
CA ARG A 18 -21.61 14.43 8.65
C ARG A 18 -20.66 13.72 9.62
N THR A 19 -19.66 14.43 10.09
CA THR A 19 -18.70 13.91 11.08
C THR A 19 -19.01 14.47 12.46
N THR A 20 -18.70 13.70 13.49
CA THR A 20 -18.68 14.11 14.89
C THR A 20 -17.28 14.16 15.45
N THR A 21 -16.53 13.07 15.32
CA THR A 21 -15.15 12.92 15.79
C THR A 21 -14.16 12.66 14.66
N ALA A 22 -14.65 12.21 13.50
CA ALA A 22 -13.81 11.94 12.34
C ALA A 22 -13.30 13.23 11.70
N GLU A 23 -12.05 13.24 11.29
CA GLU A 23 -11.39 14.33 10.59
C GLU A 23 -11.56 14.17 9.08
N PRO A 24 -11.94 15.22 8.34
CA PRO A 24 -11.92 15.20 6.89
C PRO A 24 -10.48 15.07 6.36
N VAL A 25 -10.27 14.13 5.46
CA VAL A 25 -9.03 13.97 4.68
C VAL A 25 -9.19 14.63 3.31
N LEU A 26 -10.33 14.40 2.67
CA LEU A 26 -10.75 15.09 1.46
C LEU A 26 -12.15 15.64 1.65
N THR A 27 -12.42 16.79 1.04
CA THR A 27 -13.73 17.46 1.03
C THR A 27 -14.19 17.68 -0.40
N ILE A 28 -15.51 17.77 -0.59
CA ILE A 28 -16.12 18.15 -1.86
C ILE A 28 -16.06 19.69 -1.99
N THR A 29 -15.55 20.19 -3.10
CA THR A 29 -15.27 21.62 -3.32
C THR A 29 -16.22 22.32 -4.29
N ASP A 30 -17.22 21.59 -4.82
CA ASP A 30 -18.23 22.17 -5.70
C ASP A 30 -19.60 21.47 -5.60
N GLY A 31 -20.58 21.99 -6.35
CA GLY A 31 -21.90 21.40 -6.48
C GLY A 31 -22.74 21.39 -5.19
N HIS A 32 -23.76 20.52 -5.16
CA HIS A 32 -24.74 20.46 -4.08
C HIS A 32 -24.21 19.86 -2.77
N LEU A 33 -23.04 19.25 -2.80
CA LEU A 33 -22.34 18.70 -1.63
C LEU A 33 -21.12 19.54 -1.20
N PHE A 34 -21.03 20.80 -1.69
CA PHE A 34 -19.91 21.68 -1.33
C PHE A 34 -19.66 21.74 0.18
N GLY A 35 -18.41 21.57 0.59
CA GLY A 35 -17.96 21.62 1.98
C GLY A 35 -18.22 20.34 2.78
N THR A 36 -18.87 19.32 2.20
CA THR A 36 -19.01 18.03 2.89
C THR A 36 -17.75 17.17 2.79
N PRO A 37 -17.41 16.38 3.83
CA PRO A 37 -16.33 15.42 3.77
C PRO A 37 -16.58 14.36 2.69
N ALA A 38 -15.55 14.05 1.91
CA ALA A 38 -15.54 12.97 0.91
C ALA A 38 -14.77 11.74 1.40
N VAL A 39 -13.68 11.96 2.12
CA VAL A 39 -12.90 10.93 2.80
C VAL A 39 -12.64 11.40 4.22
N THR A 40 -12.83 10.51 5.18
CA THR A 40 -12.59 10.81 6.59
C THR A 40 -11.71 9.75 7.23
N ARG A 41 -11.03 10.15 8.30
CA ARG A 41 -10.33 9.24 9.21
C ARG A 41 -10.76 9.51 10.65
N ASN A 42 -10.78 8.48 11.47
CA ASN A 42 -11.11 8.59 12.89
C ASN A 42 -10.25 7.65 13.72
N SER A 43 -9.65 8.16 14.79
CA SER A 43 -8.94 7.31 15.75
C SER A 43 -9.95 6.49 16.57
N PHE A 44 -9.75 5.17 16.62
CA PHE A 44 -10.58 4.27 17.40
C PHE A 44 -9.72 3.22 18.10
N GLY A 45 -9.67 3.24 19.40
CA GLY A 45 -8.76 2.41 20.18
C GLY A 45 -7.30 2.67 19.78
N ASN A 46 -6.58 1.62 19.44
CA ASN A 46 -5.20 1.70 18.96
C ASN A 46 -5.09 1.78 17.43
N GLY A 47 -6.20 1.94 16.73
CA GLY A 47 -6.24 1.95 15.27
C GLY A 47 -6.85 3.23 14.69
N THR A 48 -6.93 3.26 13.38
CA THR A 48 -7.56 4.34 12.62
C THR A 48 -8.60 3.75 11.66
N ALA A 49 -9.83 4.23 11.76
CA ALA A 49 -10.90 3.91 10.83
C ALA A 49 -10.92 4.94 9.70
N TRP A 50 -11.03 4.46 8.48
CA TRP A 50 -11.14 5.29 7.28
C TRP A 50 -12.51 5.05 6.64
N TYR A 51 -13.14 6.13 6.16
CA TYR A 51 -14.40 6.04 5.46
C TYR A 51 -14.34 6.84 4.16
N LEU A 52 -14.72 6.22 3.08
CA LEU A 52 -14.83 6.81 1.75
C LEU A 52 -16.30 7.04 1.44
N GLY A 53 -16.73 8.30 1.42
CA GLY A 53 -18.09 8.73 1.10
C GLY A 53 -18.28 9.07 -0.38
N THR A 54 -17.32 8.70 -1.22
CA THR A 54 -17.41 8.85 -2.67
C THR A 54 -16.55 7.79 -3.37
N SER A 55 -16.85 7.53 -4.63
CA SER A 55 -15.94 6.78 -5.49
C SER A 55 -14.76 7.67 -5.88
N LEU A 56 -13.57 7.19 -5.63
CA LEU A 56 -12.31 7.86 -5.95
C LEU A 56 -11.71 7.31 -7.24
N GLY A 57 -11.08 8.18 -8.02
CA GLY A 57 -10.21 7.75 -9.11
C GLY A 57 -9.02 6.94 -8.59
N LYS A 58 -8.44 6.11 -9.45
CA LYS A 58 -7.42 5.12 -9.10
C LYS A 58 -6.23 5.70 -8.33
N GLU A 59 -5.72 6.83 -8.76
CA GLU A 59 -4.55 7.48 -8.16
C GLU A 59 -4.88 7.96 -6.74
N THR A 60 -6.00 8.67 -6.56
CA THR A 60 -6.45 9.16 -5.26
C THR A 60 -6.78 8.01 -4.29
N LEU A 61 -7.41 6.94 -4.81
CA LEU A 61 -7.67 5.75 -3.99
C LEU A 61 -6.37 5.10 -3.51
N LEU A 62 -5.36 5.02 -4.38
CA LEU A 62 -4.04 4.48 -4.02
C LEU A 62 -3.36 5.33 -2.94
N GLU A 63 -3.43 6.66 -3.03
CA GLU A 63 -2.90 7.57 -2.00
C GLU A 63 -3.59 7.33 -0.65
N VAL A 64 -4.92 7.28 -0.61
CA VAL A 64 -5.69 7.03 0.61
C VAL A 64 -5.35 5.65 1.22
N LEU A 65 -5.28 4.60 0.40
CA LEU A 65 -4.93 3.26 0.87
C LEU A 65 -3.47 3.19 1.36
N THR A 66 -2.56 3.92 0.71
CA THR A 66 -1.15 4.02 1.14
C THR A 66 -1.04 4.70 2.51
N ASP A 67 -1.79 5.77 2.73
CA ASP A 67 -1.82 6.46 4.02
C ASP A 67 -2.47 5.60 5.10
N ALA A 68 -3.54 4.87 4.78
CA ALA A 68 -4.17 3.93 5.69
C ALA A 68 -3.20 2.80 6.09
N ALA A 69 -2.49 2.20 5.13
CA ALA A 69 -1.48 1.17 5.38
C ALA A 69 -0.35 1.72 6.26
N ARG A 70 0.16 2.91 5.94
CA ARG A 70 1.22 3.57 6.72
C ARG A 70 0.77 3.85 8.16
N SER A 71 -0.47 4.30 8.36
CA SER A 71 -1.02 4.53 9.71
C SER A 71 -1.14 3.25 10.53
N ALA A 72 -1.26 2.09 9.88
CA ALA A 72 -1.27 0.77 10.49
C ALA A 72 0.13 0.14 10.65
N GLY A 73 1.21 0.89 10.35
CA GLY A 73 2.58 0.39 10.41
C GLY A 73 2.93 -0.61 9.29
N ILE A 74 2.08 -0.72 8.26
CA ILE A 74 2.34 -1.56 7.11
C ILE A 74 3.21 -0.76 6.12
N PRO A 75 4.42 -1.23 5.80
CA PRO A 75 5.24 -0.53 4.83
C PRO A 75 4.56 -0.54 3.46
N ALA A 76 4.30 0.64 2.93
CA ALA A 76 3.86 0.80 1.55
C ALA A 76 5.08 0.62 0.63
N SER A 77 5.61 -0.60 0.56
CA SER A 77 6.72 -0.96 -0.31
C SER A 77 6.19 -1.77 -1.48
N GLY A 78 6.45 -1.31 -2.67
CA GLY A 78 6.10 -2.08 -3.85
C GLY A 78 6.43 -1.32 -5.12
N THR A 79 7.05 -1.99 -6.07
CA THR A 79 7.13 -1.51 -7.44
C THR A 79 5.85 -1.91 -8.16
N ARG A 80 5.24 -0.99 -8.89
CA ARG A 80 4.02 -1.27 -9.66
C ARG A 80 4.21 -2.51 -10.53
N GLY A 81 3.31 -3.50 -10.38
CA GLY A 81 3.35 -4.75 -11.13
C GLY A 81 4.32 -5.81 -10.57
N VAL A 82 4.99 -5.53 -9.45
CA VAL A 82 5.76 -6.54 -8.72
C VAL A 82 5.15 -6.71 -7.33
N GLU A 83 4.65 -7.90 -7.08
CA GLU A 83 4.09 -8.28 -5.79
C GLU A 83 5.21 -8.79 -4.88
N THR A 84 5.23 -8.31 -3.65
CA THR A 84 6.19 -8.69 -2.63
C THR A 84 5.44 -9.27 -1.44
N ILE A 85 5.69 -10.55 -1.13
CA ILE A 85 5.04 -11.26 -0.03
C ILE A 85 6.10 -11.82 0.90
N GLU A 86 6.01 -11.47 2.18
CA GLU A 86 6.86 -12.04 3.22
C GLU A 86 6.14 -13.17 3.96
N ARG A 87 6.86 -14.25 4.23
CA ARG A 87 6.42 -15.38 5.05
C ARG A 87 7.50 -15.75 6.05
N VAL A 88 7.09 -15.93 7.30
CA VAL A 88 7.98 -16.32 8.39
C VAL A 88 7.69 -17.76 8.77
N SER A 89 8.73 -18.58 8.92
CA SER A 89 8.63 -19.95 9.40
C SER A 89 9.80 -20.25 10.34
N GLY A 90 9.51 -20.37 11.63
CA GLY A 90 10.53 -20.48 12.67
C GLY A 90 11.42 -19.24 12.72
N ASP A 91 12.71 -19.46 12.58
CA ASP A 91 13.74 -18.41 12.54
C ASP A 91 14.06 -17.88 11.12
N ARG A 92 13.28 -18.30 10.13
CA ARG A 92 13.52 -18.00 8.72
C ARG A 92 12.44 -17.13 8.15
N THR A 93 12.86 -16.18 7.33
CA THR A 93 11.97 -15.34 6.54
C THR A 93 12.16 -15.64 5.06
N TYR A 94 11.06 -15.74 4.34
CA TYR A 94 11.01 -16.01 2.91
C TYR A 94 10.31 -14.85 2.22
N LEU A 95 11.02 -14.23 1.28
CA LEU A 95 10.52 -13.14 0.46
C LEU A 95 10.15 -13.68 -0.92
N PHE A 96 8.86 -13.65 -1.25
CA PHE A 96 8.36 -13.99 -2.58
C PHE A 96 8.26 -12.70 -3.38
N LEU A 97 8.87 -12.70 -4.55
CA LEU A 97 8.86 -11.60 -5.51
C LEU A 97 8.21 -12.10 -6.79
N ILE A 98 7.01 -11.59 -7.11
CA ILE A 98 6.22 -12.00 -8.27
C ILE A 98 6.16 -10.84 -9.24
N ASN A 99 6.79 -10.98 -10.38
CA ASN A 99 6.84 -9.94 -11.40
C ASN A 99 5.76 -10.18 -12.46
N HIS A 100 4.70 -9.38 -12.41
CA HIS A 100 3.58 -9.41 -13.36
C HIS A 100 3.82 -8.53 -14.61
N THR A 101 5.01 -7.92 -14.72
CA THR A 101 5.33 -7.03 -15.84
C THR A 101 6.04 -7.77 -16.98
N THR A 102 6.20 -7.08 -18.09
CA THR A 102 6.94 -7.56 -19.26
C THR A 102 8.43 -7.18 -19.24
N GLN A 103 8.91 -6.61 -18.13
CA GLN A 103 10.30 -6.19 -17.96
C GLN A 103 10.90 -6.81 -16.70
N ASP A 104 12.21 -7.02 -16.72
CA ASP A 104 12.93 -7.50 -15.54
C ASP A 104 12.90 -6.46 -14.44
N HIS A 105 12.71 -6.91 -13.20
CA HIS A 105 12.72 -6.09 -12.02
C HIS A 105 13.92 -6.40 -11.12
N LYS A 106 14.57 -5.37 -10.59
CA LYS A 106 15.66 -5.51 -9.60
C LYS A 106 15.12 -5.22 -8.22
N HIS A 107 15.33 -6.15 -7.28
CA HIS A 107 14.92 -5.99 -5.89
C HIS A 107 16.13 -6.11 -4.96
N ARG A 108 16.27 -5.19 -4.03
CA ARG A 108 17.35 -5.24 -3.02
C ARG A 108 16.99 -6.19 -1.90
N VAL A 109 17.79 -7.23 -1.74
CA VAL A 109 17.63 -8.22 -0.69
C VAL A 109 18.95 -8.99 -0.52
N THR A 110 19.22 -9.47 0.69
CA THR A 110 20.35 -10.36 1.01
C THR A 110 19.83 -11.71 1.47
N GLY A 111 20.39 -12.79 0.98
CA GLY A 111 19.97 -14.15 1.35
C GLY A 111 20.31 -15.18 0.28
N THR A 112 19.59 -16.30 0.29
CA THR A 112 19.72 -17.35 -0.72
C THR A 112 18.48 -17.37 -1.61
N GLU A 113 18.64 -17.18 -2.91
CA GLU A 113 17.57 -17.35 -3.90
C GLU A 113 17.30 -18.84 -4.11
N LEU A 114 16.08 -19.30 -3.81
CA LEU A 114 15.78 -20.73 -3.67
C LEU A 114 15.44 -21.43 -4.98
N VAL A 115 15.10 -20.70 -6.04
CA VAL A 115 14.77 -21.29 -7.36
C VAL A 115 16.05 -21.73 -8.08
N THR A 116 17.12 -20.92 -7.98
CA THR A 116 18.42 -21.19 -8.61
C THR A 116 19.46 -21.73 -7.63
N GLY A 117 19.22 -21.59 -6.32
CA GLY A 117 20.16 -21.98 -5.26
C GLY A 117 21.35 -21.02 -5.11
N THR A 118 21.27 -19.80 -5.64
CA THR A 118 22.37 -18.83 -5.61
C THR A 118 22.28 -17.88 -4.43
N ASP A 119 23.42 -17.49 -3.88
CA ASP A 119 23.46 -16.46 -2.84
C ASP A 119 23.32 -15.07 -3.45
N VAL A 120 22.51 -14.26 -2.80
CA VAL A 120 22.22 -12.85 -3.16
C VAL A 120 22.84 -11.96 -2.11
N ALA A 121 23.83 -11.16 -2.52
CA ALA A 121 24.54 -10.25 -1.61
C ALA A 121 23.86 -8.87 -1.47
N ASP A 122 23.16 -8.39 -2.50
CA ASP A 122 22.51 -7.05 -2.50
C ASP A 122 21.24 -7.04 -3.39
N VAL A 123 21.31 -7.56 -4.60
CA VAL A 123 20.24 -7.43 -5.60
C VAL A 123 19.92 -8.78 -6.23
N VAL A 124 18.64 -9.12 -6.26
CA VAL A 124 18.10 -10.22 -7.09
C VAL A 124 17.38 -9.65 -8.30
N VAL A 125 17.56 -10.27 -9.45
CA VAL A 125 16.79 -9.97 -10.67
C VAL A 125 15.60 -10.92 -10.73
N VAL A 126 14.41 -10.33 -10.82
CA VAL A 126 13.15 -11.06 -11.05
C VAL A 126 12.77 -10.88 -12.52
N PRO A 127 12.97 -11.89 -13.38
CA PRO A 127 12.68 -11.75 -14.79
C PRO A 127 11.21 -11.43 -15.07
N ALA A 128 10.93 -10.87 -16.23
CA ALA A 128 9.57 -10.61 -16.70
C ALA A 128 8.67 -11.84 -16.56
N GLY A 129 7.46 -11.67 -16.01
CA GLY A 129 6.47 -12.73 -15.86
C GLY A 129 6.91 -13.90 -14.97
N SER A 130 7.90 -13.70 -14.09
CA SER A 130 8.46 -14.79 -13.27
C SER A 130 8.42 -14.53 -11.77
N VAL A 131 8.83 -15.52 -11.00
CA VAL A 131 8.89 -15.48 -9.53
C VAL A 131 10.33 -15.74 -9.07
N ARG A 132 10.73 -15.08 -7.98
CA ARG A 132 11.90 -15.43 -7.17
C ARG A 132 11.49 -15.58 -5.72
N VAL A 133 12.14 -16.49 -5.04
CA VAL A 133 11.96 -16.71 -3.59
C VAL A 133 13.30 -16.57 -2.92
N VAL A 134 13.46 -15.58 -2.08
CA VAL A 134 14.71 -15.38 -1.33
C VAL A 134 14.48 -15.72 0.13
N ARG A 135 15.24 -16.67 0.63
CA ARG A 135 15.34 -16.94 2.06
C ARG A 135 16.30 -15.92 2.65
N THR A 136 15.77 -14.95 3.38
CA THR A 136 16.56 -13.91 4.02
C THR A 136 17.15 -14.41 5.34
N ILE A 137 18.30 -13.85 5.70
CA ILE A 137 18.83 -13.98 7.06
C ILE A 137 18.07 -12.96 7.90
N PRO A 138 17.49 -13.30 9.05
CA PRO A 138 16.85 -12.33 9.91
C PRO A 138 17.85 -11.23 10.24
N THR A 139 17.57 -10.01 9.81
CA THR A 139 18.26 -8.83 10.36
C THR A 139 17.90 -8.81 11.84
N GLY A 140 18.90 -9.03 12.71
CA GLY A 140 18.70 -9.23 14.13
C GLY A 140 17.67 -8.26 14.72
N LYS A 141 16.65 -8.83 15.36
CA LYS A 141 15.99 -8.10 16.43
C LYS A 141 17.09 -7.82 17.44
N GLU A 142 17.47 -6.54 17.56
CA GLU A 142 18.21 -6.11 18.74
C GLU A 142 17.39 -6.60 19.95
N ALA A 143 18.01 -7.52 20.68
CA ALA A 143 17.46 -7.97 21.95
C ALA A 143 17.50 -6.78 22.90
N ASN A 144 16.32 -6.34 23.30
CA ASN A 144 16.15 -5.45 24.42
C ASN A 144 15.44 -6.21 25.54
#